data_fadf7a285346cfbec4aa2c64427417a5
#
_entry.id   fadf7a285346cfbec4aa2c64427417a5
#
_cell.length_a   1.000
_cell.length_b   1.000
_cell.length_c   1.000
_cell.angle_alpha   90.00
_cell.angle_beta   90.00
_cell.angle_gamma   90.00
#
_symmetry.space_group_name_H-M   'P 1'
#
loop_
_entity.id
_entity.type
_entity.pdbx_description
1 polymer ?
#
loop_
_entity_poly.entity_id
_entity_poly.type
_entity_poly.pdbx_seq_one_letter_code
_entity_poly.pdbx_strand_id
1 'polypeptide(L)' 'GSGDVKPFVDLLVNIRTELRTAKQWALADRVRNGLKEQGIVIEDTPEGPVWRFGE' A
#
# COMPACT_ATOMS: atom_id res chain seq x y z
N GLY A 1 -14.30 0.08 15.89
CA GLY A 1 -13.73 -0.98 16.52
C GLY A 1 -12.26 -1.11 16.33
N SER A 2 -11.69 -1.81 17.24
CA SER A 2 -10.28 -2.08 17.16
C SER A 2 -9.99 -2.94 15.93
N GLY A 3 -8.92 -2.66 15.26
CA GLY A 3 -8.47 -3.48 14.17
C GLY A 3 -9.01 -3.12 12.80
N ASP A 4 -9.88 -2.13 12.72
CA ASP A 4 -10.36 -1.72 11.40
C ASP A 4 -9.33 -0.79 10.76
N VAL A 5 -8.38 -1.40 10.06
CA VAL A 5 -7.30 -0.66 9.43
C VAL A 5 -7.55 -0.39 7.95
N LYS A 6 -8.65 -0.92 7.41
CA LYS A 6 -8.91 -0.84 5.98
C LYS A 6 -8.86 0.61 5.47
N PRO A 7 -9.52 1.58 6.09
CA PRO A 7 -9.45 2.94 5.56
C PRO A 7 -8.04 3.50 5.55
N PHE A 8 -7.25 3.16 6.56
CA PHE A 8 -5.88 3.66 6.64
C PHE A 8 -4.98 2.99 5.63
N VAL A 9 -5.15 1.69 5.42
CA VAL A 9 -4.36 1.00 4.41
C VAL A 9 -4.75 1.47 3.02
N ASP A 10 -6.04 1.65 2.76
CA ASP A 10 -6.49 2.17 1.48
C ASP A 10 -5.88 3.54 1.20
N LEU A 11 -5.80 4.40 2.20
CA LEU A 11 -5.16 5.70 2.06
C LEU A 11 -3.69 5.56 1.66
N LEU A 12 -2.97 4.66 2.34
CA LEU A 12 -1.56 4.47 2.05
C LEU A 12 -1.35 3.87 0.66
N VAL A 13 -2.21 2.96 0.24
CA VAL A 13 -2.13 2.39 -1.10
C VAL A 13 -2.35 3.48 -2.15
N ASN A 14 -3.31 4.38 -1.92
CA ASN A 14 -3.55 5.48 -2.82
C ASN A 14 -2.36 6.43 -2.88
N ILE A 15 -1.75 6.72 -1.74
CA ILE A 15 -0.56 7.57 -1.70
C ILE A 15 0.57 6.93 -2.49
N ARG A 16 0.76 5.62 -2.33
CA ARG A 16 1.78 4.90 -3.09
C ARG A 16 1.54 5.05 -4.59
N THR A 17 0.29 4.94 -5.02
CA THR A 17 -0.05 5.08 -6.42
C THR A 17 0.30 6.49 -6.93
N GLU A 18 -0.02 7.51 -6.14
CA GLU A 18 0.31 8.88 -6.50
C GLU A 18 1.81 9.09 -6.58
N LEU A 19 2.56 8.51 -5.66
CA LEU A 19 4.01 8.61 -5.68
C LEU A 19 4.60 7.98 -6.94
N ARG A 20 4.07 6.85 -7.36
CA ARG A 20 4.52 6.19 -8.58
C ARG A 20 4.20 7.05 -9.80
N THR A 21 3.03 7.65 -9.82
CA THR A 21 2.64 8.54 -10.91
C THR A 21 3.56 9.76 -10.97
N ALA A 22 4.00 10.24 -9.81
CA ALA A 22 4.94 11.34 -9.71
C ALA A 22 6.39 10.90 -9.89
N LYS A 23 6.62 9.61 -10.16
CA LYS A 23 7.96 9.03 -10.36
C LYS A 23 8.82 9.11 -9.12
N GLN A 24 8.19 9.13 -7.94
CA GLN A 24 8.88 9.10 -6.66
C GLN A 24 9.03 7.65 -6.22
N TRP A 25 9.86 6.91 -6.96
CA TRP A 25 9.94 5.45 -6.80
C TRP A 25 10.43 5.05 -5.41
N ALA A 26 11.41 5.77 -4.87
CA ALA A 26 11.96 5.45 -3.56
C ALA A 26 10.91 5.61 -2.46
N LEU A 27 10.10 6.67 -2.55
CA LEU A 27 9.05 6.90 -1.56
C LEU A 27 7.92 5.89 -1.70
N ALA A 28 7.56 5.55 -2.94
CA ALA A 28 6.55 4.52 -3.16
C ALA A 28 7.00 3.18 -2.57
N ASP A 29 8.27 2.83 -2.75
CA ASP A 29 8.81 1.60 -2.18
C ASP A 29 8.80 1.65 -0.66
N ARG A 30 9.06 2.82 -0.07
CA ARG A 30 9.00 2.94 1.39
C ARG A 30 7.62 2.65 1.92
N VAL A 31 6.58 3.13 1.24
CA VAL A 31 5.21 2.83 1.65
C VAL A 31 4.95 1.33 1.57
N ARG A 32 5.32 0.71 0.45
CA ARG A 32 5.12 -0.71 0.28
C ARG A 32 5.87 -1.53 1.32
N ASN A 33 7.14 -1.19 1.56
CA ASN A 33 7.95 -1.93 2.51
C ASN A 33 7.46 -1.73 3.94
N GLY A 34 7.03 -0.53 4.27
CA GLY A 34 6.48 -0.26 5.59
C GLY A 34 5.22 -1.06 5.84
N LEU A 35 4.35 -1.15 4.85
CA LEU A 35 3.14 -1.96 4.97
C LEU A 35 3.48 -3.44 5.10
N LYS A 36 4.48 -3.90 4.35
CA LYS A 36 4.89 -5.29 4.43
C LYS A 36 5.40 -5.63 5.83
N GLU A 37 6.13 -4.73 6.46
CA GLU A 37 6.59 -4.93 7.83
C GLU A 37 5.42 -5.06 8.80
N GLN A 38 4.30 -4.47 8.46
CA GLN A 38 3.10 -4.57 9.29
C GLN A 38 2.22 -5.75 8.88
N GLY A 39 2.70 -6.59 7.97
CA GLY A 39 1.96 -7.77 7.56
C GLY A 39 0.97 -7.53 6.43
N ILE A 40 1.13 -6.44 5.70
CA ILE A 40 0.23 -6.10 4.60
C ILE A 40 0.99 -6.14 3.29
N VAL A 41 0.48 -6.91 2.35
CA VAL A 41 1.11 -7.10 1.03
C VAL A 41 0.26 -6.40 -0.02
N ILE A 42 0.90 -5.59 -0.85
CA ILE A 42 0.24 -4.92 -1.95
C ILE A 42 0.56 -5.69 -3.24
N GLU A 43 -0.48 -5.97 -4.02
CA GLU A 43 -0.33 -6.62 -5.31
C GLU A 43 -0.87 -5.69 -6.39
N ASP A 44 -0.10 -5.52 -7.46
CA ASP A 44 -0.54 -4.72 -8.60
C ASP A 44 -1.31 -5.61 -9.56
N THR A 45 -2.51 -5.18 -9.93
CA THR A 45 -3.35 -5.90 -10.86
C THR A 45 -3.68 -4.97 -12.03
N PRO A 46 -4.17 -5.53 -13.16
CA PRO A 46 -4.58 -4.68 -14.28
C PRO A 46 -5.68 -3.67 -13.92
N GLU A 47 -6.42 -3.94 -12.86
CA GLU A 47 -7.49 -3.05 -12.41
C GLU A 47 -7.04 -2.09 -11.33
N GLY A 48 -5.76 -2.16 -10.93
CA GLY A 48 -5.20 -1.31 -9.92
C GLY A 48 -4.60 -2.11 -8.78
N PRO A 49 -3.99 -1.44 -7.81
CA PRO A 49 -3.39 -2.14 -6.69
C PRO A 49 -4.45 -2.68 -5.73
N VAL A 50 -4.21 -3.85 -5.20
CA VAL A 50 -5.02 -4.44 -4.14
C VAL A 50 -4.09 -4.84 -3.01
N TRP A 51 -4.66 -5.00 -1.82
CA TRP A 51 -3.84 -5.39 -0.68
C TRP A 51 -4.52 -6.50 0.10
N ARG A 52 -3.72 -7.24 0.83
CA ARG A 52 -4.20 -8.30 1.70
C ARG A 52 -3.24 -8.46 2.86
N PHE A 53 -3.70 -9.12 3.90
CA PHE A 53 -2.81 -9.50 4.99
C PHE A 53 -1.95 -10.68 4.53
N GLY A 54 -0.66 -10.54 4.69
CA GLY A 54 0.29 -11.59 4.36
C GLY A 54 0.90 -12.14 5.63
N GLU A 55 1.62 -13.21 5.47
CA GLU A 55 2.32 -13.80 6.60
C GLU A 55 3.77 -13.44 6.61
#